data_48c122916d8154d987249d89769bd3ed
#
_entry.id   48c122916d8154d987249d89769bd3ed
#
_cell.length_a   1.000
_cell.length_b   1.000
_cell.length_c   1.000
_cell.angle_alpha   90.00
_cell.angle_beta   90.00
_cell.angle_gamma   90.00
#
_symmetry.space_group_name_H-M   'P 1'
#
loop_
_entity.id
_entity.type
_entity.pdbx_description
1 polymer ?
#
loop_
_entity_poly.entity_id
_entity_poly.type
_entity_poly.pdbx_seq_one_letter_code
_entity_poly.pdbx_strand_id
1 'polypeptide(L)'
;IINKVRPEILIQFSTKSSNVTSNPIATDIENSRILLVERREDDDTTSLYLSCVYSDASLQGKIQNPHSIFFATDESPRWTFNDNDVYVYPEPATNNPCRFYSMDNPTIEHNASSVSKFPDELEHALVIGASARLKQRQITFFNEDEDSEIVILHRAQYQELLAEYVNALAPFLSKSE
;
A
#
# COMPACT_ATOMS: atom_id res chain seq x y z
N ILE A 1 4.31 -3.86 -7.68
CA ILE A 1 3.42 -2.86 -8.31
C ILE A 1 2.76 -2.02 -7.24
N ILE A 2 2.01 -2.61 -6.31
CA ILE A 2 1.22 -1.91 -5.27
C ILE A 2 2.03 -0.83 -4.53
N ASN A 3 3.28 -1.12 -4.17
CA ASN A 3 4.13 -0.17 -3.45
C ASN A 3 4.56 1.07 -4.26
N LYS A 4 4.31 1.08 -5.57
CA LYS A 4 4.65 2.20 -6.47
C LYS A 4 3.43 2.98 -6.94
N VAL A 5 2.23 2.44 -6.75
CA VAL A 5 0.97 3.09 -7.16
C VAL A 5 0.56 4.14 -6.13
N ARG A 6 -0.04 5.23 -6.58
CA ARG A 6 -0.53 6.31 -5.73
C ARG A 6 -1.58 5.81 -4.72
N PRO A 7 -1.49 6.20 -3.44
CA PRO A 7 -2.45 5.77 -2.42
C PRO A 7 -3.90 6.09 -2.76
N GLU A 8 -4.17 7.22 -3.42
CA GLU A 8 -5.51 7.66 -3.79
C GLU A 8 -6.22 6.70 -4.75
N ILE A 9 -5.44 6.03 -5.60
CA ILE A 9 -5.96 5.00 -6.51
C ILE A 9 -6.23 3.72 -5.71
N LEU A 10 -5.29 3.34 -4.86
CA LEU A 10 -5.39 2.10 -4.08
C LEU A 10 -6.53 2.14 -3.05
N ILE A 11 -6.89 3.31 -2.51
CA ILE A 11 -8.01 3.47 -1.57
C ILE A 11 -9.33 2.97 -2.16
N GLN A 12 -9.56 3.14 -3.45
CA GLN A 12 -10.78 2.67 -4.13
C GLN A 12 -10.95 1.14 -4.07
N PHE A 13 -9.83 0.42 -3.93
CA PHE A 13 -9.77 -1.05 -3.89
C PHE A 13 -9.42 -1.59 -2.50
N SER A 14 -9.31 -0.69 -1.53
CA SER A 14 -8.94 -1.05 -0.16
C SER A 14 -10.12 -1.63 0.61
N THR A 15 -9.80 -2.41 1.63
CA THR A 15 -10.74 -2.83 2.64
C THR A 15 -10.78 -1.79 3.75
N LYS A 16 -11.97 -1.29 4.06
CA LYS A 16 -12.20 -0.38 5.17
C LYS A 16 -12.45 -1.19 6.44
N SER A 17 -11.74 -0.90 7.52
CA SER A 17 -11.99 -1.50 8.82
C SER A 17 -13.35 -1.10 9.40
N SER A 18 -13.86 -1.86 10.36
CA SER A 18 -14.88 -1.39 11.29
C SER A 18 -14.33 -0.23 12.14
N ASN A 19 -15.22 0.47 12.84
CA ASN A 19 -14.81 1.49 13.81
C ASN A 19 -14.07 0.85 14.97
N VAL A 20 -12.90 1.38 15.30
CA VAL A 20 -12.04 0.94 16.41
C VAL A 20 -12.02 2.03 17.47
N THR A 21 -12.16 1.64 18.72
CA THR A 21 -12.38 2.54 19.85
C THR A 21 -11.29 2.48 20.91
N SER A 22 -10.18 1.80 20.64
CA SER A 22 -9.05 1.68 21.57
C SER A 22 -7.72 1.44 20.84
N ASN A 23 -6.62 1.76 21.48
CA ASN A 23 -5.27 1.37 21.09
C ASN A 23 -4.77 0.15 21.90
N PRO A 24 -3.84 -0.65 21.40
CA PRO A 24 -3.43 -0.70 20.00
C PRO A 24 -4.54 -1.25 19.10
N ILE A 25 -4.51 -0.86 17.85
CA ILE A 25 -5.34 -1.50 16.84
C ILE A 25 -4.58 -2.71 16.35
N ALA A 26 -4.94 -3.89 16.84
CA ALA A 26 -4.36 -5.13 16.33
C ALA A 26 -4.74 -5.27 14.86
N THR A 27 -3.74 -5.28 14.01
CA THR A 27 -3.90 -5.44 12.59
C THR A 27 -3.06 -6.63 12.18
N ASP A 28 -3.69 -7.65 11.58
CA ASP A 28 -2.96 -8.71 10.89
C ASP A 28 -2.27 -8.15 9.62
N ILE A 29 -1.41 -7.12 9.85
CA ILE A 29 -0.81 -6.31 8.77
C ILE A 29 0.47 -6.96 8.22
N GLU A 30 0.90 -8.11 8.67
CA GLU A 30 2.12 -8.76 8.16
C GLU A 30 2.23 -8.75 6.63
N ASN A 31 1.08 -8.72 5.92
CA ASN A 31 1.01 -8.68 4.47
C ASN A 31 0.19 -7.51 3.90
N SER A 32 -0.31 -6.60 4.74
CA SER A 32 -1.19 -5.51 4.33
C SER A 32 -0.45 -4.17 4.30
N ARG A 33 -0.86 -3.29 3.41
CA ARG A 33 -0.43 -1.89 3.39
C ARG A 33 -1.54 -1.00 3.90
N ILE A 34 -1.26 -0.21 4.95
CA ILE A 34 -2.16 0.84 5.40
C ILE A 34 -2.03 2.02 4.45
N LEU A 35 -3.16 2.44 3.88
CA LEU A 35 -3.22 3.52 2.91
C LEU A 35 -3.68 4.83 3.57
N LEU A 36 -4.61 4.73 4.51
CA LEU A 36 -5.22 5.86 5.18
C LEU A 36 -5.70 5.44 6.56
N VAL A 37 -5.49 6.31 7.54
CA VAL A 37 -6.08 6.21 8.88
C VAL A 37 -6.91 7.46 9.10
N GLU A 38 -8.13 7.30 9.58
CA GLU A 38 -9.04 8.40 9.86
C GLU A 38 -9.58 8.29 11.29
N ARG A 39 -9.78 9.42 11.95
CA ARG A 39 -10.39 9.51 13.27
C ARG A 39 -11.55 10.50 13.23
N ARG A 40 -12.64 10.21 13.94
CA ARG A 40 -13.73 11.15 14.09
C ARG A 40 -13.28 12.32 14.99
N GLU A 41 -13.65 13.54 14.58
CA GLU A 41 -13.22 14.77 15.25
C GLU A 41 -13.81 14.91 16.67
N ASP A 42 -15.10 14.67 16.80
CA ASP A 42 -15.82 14.75 18.05
C ASP A 42 -16.85 13.62 18.23
N ASP A 43 -17.63 13.66 19.31
CA ASP A 43 -18.63 12.64 19.66
C ASP A 43 -19.96 12.78 18.92
N ASP A 44 -20.13 13.79 18.08
CA ASP A 44 -21.31 13.88 17.20
C ASP A 44 -21.23 12.81 16.10
N THR A 45 -22.28 12.00 15.99
CA THR A 45 -22.38 10.94 14.97
C THR A 45 -22.41 11.49 13.54
N THR A 46 -22.66 12.78 13.37
CA THR A 46 -22.63 13.50 12.10
C THR A 46 -21.26 14.08 11.77
N SER A 47 -20.32 14.07 12.72
CA SER A 47 -18.98 14.63 12.54
C SER A 47 -18.20 13.92 11.47
N LEU A 48 -17.37 14.68 10.78
CA LEU A 48 -16.50 14.19 9.73
C LEU A 48 -15.35 13.35 10.32
N TYR A 49 -14.88 12.42 9.53
CA TYR A 49 -13.62 11.73 9.81
C TYR A 49 -12.48 12.56 9.24
N LEU A 50 -11.52 12.90 10.10
CA LEU A 50 -10.29 13.58 9.72
C LEU A 50 -9.21 12.57 9.40
N SER A 51 -8.44 12.83 8.36
CA SER A 51 -7.25 12.04 8.01
C SER A 51 -6.17 12.24 9.06
N CYS A 52 -5.67 11.14 9.64
CA CYS A 52 -4.59 11.16 10.59
C CYS A 52 -3.24 11.29 9.87
N VAL A 53 -2.37 12.16 10.35
CA VAL A 53 -1.02 12.32 9.82
C VAL A 53 -0.12 11.20 10.33
N TYR A 54 0.55 10.51 9.41
CA TYR A 54 1.56 9.52 9.80
C TYR A 54 2.73 10.17 10.53
N SER A 55 3.18 9.55 11.59
CA SER A 55 4.35 9.97 12.34
C SER A 55 5.20 8.75 12.69
N ASP A 56 6.51 8.89 12.63
CA ASP A 56 7.43 7.81 12.99
C ASP A 56 7.24 7.39 14.46
N ALA A 57 7.38 6.09 14.74
CA ALA A 57 7.24 5.54 16.09
C ALA A 57 8.20 6.18 17.10
N SER A 58 9.38 6.64 16.66
CA SER A 58 10.34 7.37 17.52
C SER A 58 9.79 8.70 18.07
N LEU A 59 8.75 9.26 17.45
CA LEU A 59 8.10 10.48 17.85
C LEU A 59 6.93 10.27 18.82
N GLN A 60 6.59 9.03 19.17
CA GLN A 60 5.41 8.68 19.99
C GLN A 60 5.33 9.50 21.29
N GLY A 61 6.44 9.62 22.02
CA GLY A 61 6.47 10.42 23.24
C GLY A 61 6.25 11.93 23.01
N LYS A 62 6.63 12.45 21.83
CA LYS A 62 6.39 13.85 21.47
C LYS A 62 4.95 14.09 21.03
N ILE A 63 4.32 13.11 20.40
CA ILE A 63 2.92 13.16 19.97
C ILE A 63 1.97 13.25 21.17
N GLN A 64 2.33 12.63 22.27
CA GLN A 64 1.55 12.64 23.51
C GLN A 64 1.86 13.82 24.44
N ASN A 65 2.92 14.57 24.18
CA ASN A 65 3.32 15.70 25.03
C ASN A 65 2.65 17.01 24.61
N PRO A 66 1.78 17.61 25.45
CA PRO A 66 1.07 18.86 25.12
C PRO A 66 1.97 20.06 24.79
N HIS A 67 3.22 20.03 25.23
CA HIS A 67 4.19 21.10 24.97
C HIS A 67 5.01 20.87 23.69
N SER A 68 4.74 19.79 22.96
CA SER A 68 5.43 19.47 21.72
C SER A 68 4.72 20.07 20.51
N ILE A 69 5.48 20.54 19.53
CA ILE A 69 4.95 20.93 18.21
C ILE A 69 4.36 19.74 17.43
N PHE A 70 4.66 18.51 17.87
CA PHE A 70 4.13 17.28 17.29
C PHE A 70 2.89 16.76 18.03
N PHE A 71 2.41 17.49 19.05
CA PHE A 71 1.26 17.07 19.83
C PHE A 71 0.04 16.78 18.95
N ALA A 72 -0.57 15.62 19.14
CA ALA A 72 -1.79 15.24 18.43
C ALA A 72 -3.01 15.84 19.12
N THR A 73 -3.86 16.48 18.33
CA THR A 73 -5.14 17.05 18.80
C THR A 73 -6.30 16.42 18.03
N ASP A 74 -7.54 16.64 18.47
CA ASP A 74 -8.73 16.17 17.77
C ASP A 74 -8.83 16.75 16.35
N GLU A 75 -8.37 17.99 16.14
CA GLU A 75 -8.34 18.66 14.85
C GLU A 75 -7.14 18.22 13.97
N SER A 76 -6.08 17.70 14.59
CA SER A 76 -4.88 17.23 13.91
C SER A 76 -4.44 15.87 14.46
N PRO A 77 -5.23 14.82 14.21
CA PRO A 77 -4.93 13.49 14.71
C PRO A 77 -3.70 12.91 14.01
N ARG A 78 -2.97 12.07 14.74
CA ARG A 78 -1.76 11.41 14.24
C ARG A 78 -1.83 9.92 14.46
N TRP A 79 -1.10 9.18 13.68
CA TRP A 79 -0.94 7.75 13.86
C TRP A 79 0.50 7.31 13.72
N THR A 80 0.85 6.25 14.42
CA THR A 80 2.16 5.60 14.35
C THR A 80 1.97 4.11 14.12
N PHE A 81 3.00 3.49 13.55
CA PHE A 81 3.05 2.05 13.38
C PHE A 81 4.21 1.50 14.19
N ASN A 82 3.94 0.59 15.12
CA ASN A 82 4.94 -0.01 15.98
C ASN A 82 4.56 -1.47 16.30
N ASP A 83 5.50 -2.39 16.23
CA ASP A 83 5.32 -3.83 16.53
C ASP A 83 4.13 -4.49 15.81
N ASN A 84 3.91 -4.17 14.53
CA ASN A 84 2.78 -4.60 13.71
C ASN A 84 1.41 -4.05 14.13
N ASP A 85 1.38 -3.11 15.06
CA ASP A 85 0.16 -2.45 15.52
C ASP A 85 0.09 -0.99 15.08
N VAL A 86 -1.12 -0.51 14.87
CA VAL A 86 -1.43 0.91 14.65
C VAL A 86 -1.83 1.57 15.95
N TYR A 87 -1.23 2.70 16.23
CA TYR A 87 -1.61 3.58 17.35
C TYR A 87 -2.10 4.91 16.81
N VAL A 88 -3.27 5.34 17.23
CA VAL A 88 -3.88 6.62 16.83
C VAL A 88 -3.91 7.57 18.03
N TYR A 89 -3.57 8.82 17.79
CA TYR A 89 -3.55 9.87 18.82
C TYR A 89 -4.33 11.11 18.34
N PRO A 90 -5.14 11.74 19.20
CA PRO A 90 -5.54 11.26 20.54
C PRO A 90 -6.14 9.87 20.50
N GLU A 91 -6.05 9.14 21.63
CA GLU A 91 -6.54 7.76 21.70
C GLU A 91 -8.00 7.65 21.26
N PRO A 92 -8.33 6.67 20.41
CA PRO A 92 -9.72 6.46 19.97
C PRO A 92 -10.60 6.08 21.17
N ALA A 93 -11.84 6.51 21.12
CA ALA A 93 -12.86 6.19 22.12
C ALA A 93 -14.18 5.85 21.40
N THR A 94 -15.18 5.42 22.17
CA THR A 94 -16.51 5.09 21.62
C THR A 94 -17.11 6.27 20.85
N ASN A 95 -16.90 7.49 21.34
CA ASN A 95 -17.42 8.70 20.73
C ASN A 95 -16.56 9.20 19.55
N ASN A 96 -15.24 8.99 19.66
CA ASN A 96 -14.27 9.41 18.63
C ASN A 96 -13.53 8.19 18.04
N PRO A 97 -14.25 7.27 17.39
CA PRO A 97 -13.65 6.08 16.83
C PRO A 97 -12.73 6.42 15.67
N CYS A 98 -11.77 5.55 15.44
CA CYS A 98 -10.96 5.59 14.24
C CYS A 98 -11.30 4.44 13.30
N ARG A 99 -10.87 4.56 12.06
CA ARG A 99 -10.94 3.53 11.02
C ARG A 99 -9.72 3.62 10.13
N PHE A 100 -9.37 2.52 9.51
CA PHE A 100 -8.25 2.51 8.58
C PHE A 100 -8.64 1.80 7.28
N TYR A 101 -7.93 2.13 6.23
CA TYR A 101 -8.04 1.53 4.93
C TYR A 101 -6.75 0.77 4.65
N SER A 102 -6.87 -0.52 4.44
CA SER A 102 -5.74 -1.39 4.15
C SER A 102 -5.93 -2.12 2.83
N MET A 103 -4.84 -2.46 2.21
CA MET A 103 -4.82 -3.27 1.01
C MET A 103 -3.91 -4.47 1.26
N ASP A 104 -4.49 -5.65 1.21
CA ASP A 104 -3.75 -6.89 1.31
C ASP A 104 -2.97 -7.15 0.03
N ASN A 105 -1.83 -7.81 0.15
CA ASN A 105 -1.16 -8.34 -1.02
C ASN A 105 -2.03 -9.44 -1.63
N PRO A 106 -2.43 -9.33 -2.90
CA PRO A 106 -3.27 -10.35 -3.51
C PRO A 106 -2.54 -11.70 -3.53
N THR A 107 -3.19 -12.73 -3.05
CA THR A 107 -2.71 -14.10 -3.19
C THR A 107 -3.17 -14.63 -4.53
N ILE A 108 -2.22 -15.07 -5.36
CA ILE A 108 -2.51 -15.66 -6.67
C ILE A 108 -2.34 -17.17 -6.54
N GLU A 109 -3.44 -17.90 -6.68
CA GLU A 109 -3.41 -19.37 -6.77
C GLU A 109 -3.12 -19.79 -8.21
N HIS A 110 -2.40 -20.90 -8.38
CA HIS A 110 -1.95 -21.39 -9.70
C HIS A 110 -3.10 -21.60 -10.70
N ASN A 111 -4.31 -21.90 -10.22
CA ASN A 111 -5.49 -22.16 -11.05
C ASN A 111 -6.56 -21.05 -10.93
N ALA A 112 -6.25 -19.90 -10.35
CA ALA A 112 -7.19 -18.81 -10.22
C ALA A 112 -7.51 -18.21 -11.59
N SER A 113 -8.77 -18.03 -11.89
CA SER A 113 -9.24 -17.35 -13.12
C SER A 113 -9.19 -15.82 -13.01
N SER A 114 -8.99 -15.29 -11.80
CA SER A 114 -8.91 -13.86 -11.52
C SER A 114 -8.06 -13.59 -10.28
N VAL A 115 -7.52 -12.39 -10.18
CA VAL A 115 -6.84 -11.89 -8.99
C VAL A 115 -7.85 -11.06 -8.20
N SER A 116 -8.31 -11.58 -7.06
CA SER A 116 -9.27 -10.86 -6.23
C SER A 116 -8.66 -9.57 -5.65
N LYS A 117 -9.46 -8.52 -5.57
CA LYS A 117 -9.07 -7.21 -5.02
C LYS A 117 -7.89 -6.54 -5.76
N PHE A 118 -7.70 -6.85 -7.03
CA PHE A 118 -6.70 -6.18 -7.86
C PHE A 118 -7.42 -5.21 -8.82
N PRO A 119 -6.94 -3.96 -8.98
CA PRO A 119 -7.53 -3.01 -9.90
C PRO A 119 -7.45 -3.49 -11.35
N ASP A 120 -8.58 -3.53 -12.05
CA ASP A 120 -8.65 -3.94 -13.47
C ASP A 120 -7.74 -3.06 -14.34
N GLU A 121 -7.62 -1.78 -14.01
CA GLU A 121 -6.75 -0.83 -14.72
C GLU A 121 -5.26 -1.20 -14.64
N LEU A 122 -4.86 -1.97 -13.63
CA LEU A 122 -3.49 -2.43 -13.45
C LEU A 122 -3.27 -3.86 -13.99
N GLU A 123 -4.31 -4.56 -14.44
CA GLU A 123 -4.22 -5.94 -14.95
C GLU A 123 -3.23 -6.04 -16.13
N HIS A 124 -3.32 -5.11 -17.07
CA HIS A 124 -2.42 -5.06 -18.22
C HIS A 124 -0.94 -4.93 -17.77
N ALA A 125 -0.66 -4.03 -16.86
CA ALA A 125 0.68 -3.88 -16.31
C ALA A 125 1.17 -5.14 -15.56
N LEU A 126 0.26 -5.85 -14.86
CA LEU A 126 0.58 -7.11 -14.20
C LEU A 126 1.01 -8.19 -15.22
N VAL A 127 0.23 -8.34 -16.30
CA VAL A 127 0.50 -9.32 -17.37
C VAL A 127 1.85 -9.04 -18.04
N ILE A 128 2.13 -7.79 -18.40
CA ILE A 128 3.42 -7.42 -19.00
C ILE A 128 4.57 -7.66 -18.05
N GLY A 129 4.42 -7.27 -16.78
CA GLY A 129 5.43 -7.50 -15.75
C GLY A 129 5.73 -8.99 -15.52
N ALA A 130 4.71 -9.84 -15.54
CA ALA A 130 4.88 -11.29 -15.45
C ALA A 130 5.60 -11.84 -16.70
N SER A 131 5.25 -11.38 -17.89
CA SER A 131 5.90 -11.76 -19.15
C SER A 131 7.37 -11.36 -19.18
N ALA A 132 7.71 -10.16 -18.71
CA ALA A 132 9.09 -9.71 -18.57
C ALA A 132 9.89 -10.61 -17.61
N ARG A 133 9.31 -10.99 -16.47
CA ARG A 133 9.93 -11.93 -15.52
C ARG A 133 10.17 -13.31 -16.13
N LEU A 134 9.24 -13.80 -16.93
CA LEU A 134 9.39 -15.07 -17.64
C LEU A 134 10.56 -15.00 -18.65
N LYS A 135 10.64 -13.91 -19.42
CA LYS A 135 11.76 -13.69 -20.35
C LYS A 135 13.11 -13.60 -19.64
N GLN A 136 13.17 -12.95 -18.50
CA GLN A 136 14.38 -12.90 -17.67
C GLN A 136 14.85 -14.30 -17.26
N ARG A 137 13.93 -15.18 -16.85
CA ARG A 137 14.25 -16.58 -16.52
C ARG A 137 14.74 -17.37 -17.73
N GLN A 138 14.11 -17.16 -18.91
CA GLN A 138 14.56 -17.79 -20.15
C GLN A 138 15.97 -17.35 -20.53
N ILE A 139 16.32 -16.08 -20.39
CA ILE A 139 17.68 -15.57 -20.62
C ILE A 139 18.69 -16.28 -19.72
N THR A 140 18.36 -16.45 -18.43
CA THR A 140 19.27 -17.16 -17.50
C THR A 140 19.46 -18.60 -17.93
N PHE A 141 18.39 -19.32 -18.27
CA PHE A 141 18.44 -20.70 -18.70
C PHE A 141 19.30 -20.89 -19.98
N PHE A 142 19.06 -20.10 -21.03
CA PHE A 142 19.83 -20.22 -22.28
C PHE A 142 21.27 -19.71 -22.20
N ASN A 143 21.58 -18.81 -21.25
CA ASN A 143 22.97 -18.44 -20.97
C ASN A 143 23.79 -19.62 -20.45
N GLU A 144 23.19 -20.54 -19.71
CA GLU A 144 23.86 -21.74 -19.20
C GLU A 144 24.15 -22.75 -20.34
N ASP A 145 23.30 -22.74 -21.38
CA ASP A 145 23.40 -23.62 -22.55
C ASP A 145 24.31 -23.06 -23.67
N GLU A 146 24.95 -21.88 -23.48
CA GLU A 146 25.83 -21.20 -24.44
C GLU A 146 25.14 -20.81 -25.80
N ASP A 147 23.82 -20.78 -25.87
CA ASP A 147 23.08 -20.44 -27.10
C ASP A 147 22.93 -18.91 -27.27
N SER A 148 24.01 -18.30 -27.79
CA SER A 148 24.15 -16.83 -27.85
C SER A 148 23.09 -16.12 -28.73
N GLU A 149 22.61 -16.74 -29.80
CA GLU A 149 21.62 -16.11 -30.69
C GLU A 149 20.25 -16.04 -30.01
N ILE A 150 19.82 -17.10 -29.36
CA ILE A 150 18.55 -17.15 -28.61
C ILE A 150 18.58 -16.16 -27.44
N VAL A 151 19.72 -16.07 -26.74
CA VAL A 151 19.90 -15.11 -25.64
C VAL A 151 19.76 -13.66 -26.11
N ILE A 152 20.33 -13.31 -27.27
CA ILE A 152 20.22 -11.95 -27.83
C ILE A 152 18.75 -11.62 -28.13
N LEU A 153 18.01 -12.55 -28.77
CA LEU A 153 16.61 -12.39 -29.08
C LEU A 153 15.77 -12.18 -27.80
N HIS A 154 15.98 -13.02 -26.79
CA HIS A 154 15.23 -12.89 -25.53
C HIS A 154 15.56 -11.60 -24.78
N ARG A 155 16.80 -11.11 -24.85
CA ARG A 155 17.19 -9.82 -24.27
C ARG A 155 16.46 -8.65 -24.94
N ALA A 156 16.37 -8.65 -26.26
CA ALA A 156 15.64 -7.63 -26.98
C ALA A 156 14.15 -7.61 -26.58
N GLN A 157 13.50 -8.78 -26.58
CA GLN A 157 12.10 -8.91 -26.14
C GLN A 157 11.90 -8.50 -24.67
N TYR A 158 12.84 -8.79 -23.81
CA TYR A 158 12.80 -8.37 -22.39
C TYR A 158 12.86 -6.84 -22.26
N GLN A 159 13.71 -6.18 -23.02
CA GLN A 159 13.80 -4.71 -23.02
C GLN A 159 12.51 -4.05 -23.54
N GLU A 160 11.91 -4.60 -24.58
CA GLU A 160 10.61 -4.15 -25.10
C GLU A 160 9.51 -4.28 -24.01
N LEU A 161 9.39 -5.44 -23.39
CA LEU A 161 8.41 -5.66 -22.32
C LEU A 161 8.64 -4.75 -21.11
N LEU A 162 9.90 -4.45 -20.76
CA LEU A 162 10.19 -3.51 -19.69
C LEU A 162 9.75 -2.08 -20.03
N ALA A 163 9.99 -1.63 -21.26
CA ALA A 163 9.56 -0.31 -21.72
C ALA A 163 8.02 -0.21 -21.70
N GLU A 164 7.34 -1.22 -22.20
CA GLU A 164 5.87 -1.30 -22.20
C GLU A 164 5.32 -1.32 -20.76
N TYR A 165 5.94 -2.09 -19.85
CA TYR A 165 5.58 -2.14 -18.45
C TYR A 165 5.70 -0.76 -17.76
N VAL A 166 6.78 -0.04 -18.00
CA VAL A 166 6.97 1.31 -17.46
C VAL A 166 5.92 2.26 -18.00
N ASN A 167 5.62 2.20 -19.30
CA ASN A 167 4.59 3.02 -19.91
C ASN A 167 3.19 2.70 -19.36
N ALA A 168 2.86 1.44 -19.17
CA ALA A 168 1.58 1.01 -18.61
C ALA A 168 1.42 1.46 -17.15
N LEU A 169 2.50 1.56 -16.37
CA LEU A 169 2.46 2.04 -14.99
C LEU A 169 2.52 3.57 -14.85
N ALA A 170 3.06 4.27 -15.84
CA ALA A 170 3.30 5.71 -15.74
C ALA A 170 2.09 6.55 -15.26
N PRO A 171 0.84 6.28 -15.71
CA PRO A 171 -0.34 7.03 -15.25
C PRO A 171 -0.64 6.85 -13.75
N PHE A 172 -0.21 5.73 -13.17
CA PHE A 172 -0.55 5.30 -11.82
C PHE A 172 0.55 5.61 -10.78
N LEU A 173 1.76 5.93 -11.24
CA LEU A 173 2.87 6.22 -10.35
C LEU A 173 2.70 7.58 -9.68
N SER A 174 3.11 7.68 -8.41
CA SER A 174 3.30 8.97 -7.76
C SER A 174 4.37 9.75 -8.53
N LYS A 175 4.12 11.02 -8.81
CA LYS A 175 5.20 11.91 -9.25
C LYS A 175 6.21 11.95 -8.11
N SER A 176 7.44 11.49 -8.36
CA SER A 176 8.54 11.73 -7.43
C SER A 176 8.75 13.24 -7.34
N GLU A 177 8.40 13.84 -6.20
CA GLU A 177 8.86 15.16 -5.83
C GLU A 177 10.37 15.16 -5.60
#